data_688981eb22a0fe5aeb4a8326bcbd80d2
#
_entry.id   688981eb22a0fe5aeb4a8326bcbd80d2
#
_cell.length_a   1.000
_cell.length_b   1.000
_cell.length_c   1.000
_cell.angle_alpha   90.00
_cell.angle_beta   90.00
_cell.angle_gamma   90.00
#
_symmetry.space_group_name_H-M   'P 1'
#
loop_
_entity.id
_entity.type
_entity.pdbx_description
1 polymer ?
#
loop_
_entity_poly.entity_id
_entity_poly.type
_entity_poly.pdbx_seq_one_letter_code
_entity_poly.pdbx_strand_id
1 'polypeptide(L)'
;MEANRQGARASYVALAIFVAIWILLPSAVRRFTREAFVEFQAPALHLVGKSRDLATFWEKKSRSVEEMAAAGRDLARVNAALELKLSAYEDVRRENVRLREIARYNVPPEYLSVIARVATRDSSSWWQRIVIRKGRNDGIRPGAPVVFGNIVVGRVTTVHLTTSEVDLVTSPGFRCTAYLEGDEQNRIVLVHGVASNSLGTAKARVSVIPRDYSMPAGQPARVLTTGMGGVFPSRLTLGNLDGMTYATQVGNFSESLLVPSRDLYNLQEVSVLVPLLQNPGEALMQGDQFQ
;
A
#
# COMPACT_ATOMS: atom_id res chain seq x y z
N MET A 1 -47.66 -19.63 -87.31
CA MET A 1 -48.07 -20.17 -86.01
C MET A 1 -48.30 -21.71 -85.96
N GLU A 2 -48.11 -22.42 -87.04
CA GLU A 2 -48.38 -23.88 -87.11
C GLU A 2 -47.22 -24.80 -86.89
N ALA A 3 -45.93 -24.34 -86.97
CA ALA A 3 -44.77 -25.16 -86.81
C ALA A 3 -44.51 -25.57 -85.33
N ASN A 4 -44.99 -24.83 -84.34
CA ASN A 4 -44.75 -25.11 -82.92
C ASN A 4 -45.75 -26.13 -82.31
N ARG A 5 -46.87 -26.34 -82.94
CA ARG A 5 -47.87 -27.33 -82.50
C ARG A 5 -47.53 -28.76 -82.94
N GLN A 6 -46.76 -28.94 -84.04
CA GLN A 6 -46.29 -30.30 -84.42
C GLN A 6 -45.16 -30.82 -83.56
N GLY A 7 -44.25 -29.97 -83.09
CA GLY A 7 -43.17 -30.38 -82.18
C GLY A 7 -43.69 -30.84 -80.85
N ALA A 8 -44.71 -30.14 -80.31
CA ALA A 8 -45.28 -30.50 -79.02
C ALA A 8 -46.03 -31.87 -79.08
N ARG A 9 -46.76 -32.09 -80.20
CA ARG A 9 -47.46 -33.38 -80.39
C ARG A 9 -46.51 -34.56 -80.59
N ALA A 10 -45.41 -34.38 -81.29
CA ALA A 10 -44.34 -35.39 -81.41
C ALA A 10 -43.69 -35.72 -80.02
N SER A 11 -43.50 -34.72 -79.16
CA SER A 11 -42.92 -34.95 -77.77
C SER A 11 -43.92 -35.71 -76.89
N TYR A 12 -45.21 -35.43 -76.99
CA TYR A 12 -46.20 -36.16 -76.20
C TYR A 12 -46.41 -37.59 -76.75
N VAL A 13 -46.29 -37.81 -78.04
CA VAL A 13 -46.33 -39.14 -78.63
C VAL A 13 -45.09 -39.95 -78.23
N ALA A 14 -43.92 -39.36 -78.26
CA ALA A 14 -42.70 -39.98 -77.81
C ALA A 14 -42.75 -40.35 -76.31
N LEU A 15 -43.31 -39.46 -75.48
CA LEU A 15 -43.47 -39.70 -74.03
C LEU A 15 -44.52 -40.84 -73.82
N ALA A 16 -45.63 -40.87 -74.60
CA ALA A 16 -46.63 -41.91 -74.50
C ALA A 16 -46.04 -43.29 -74.90
N ILE A 17 -45.23 -43.33 -75.94
CA ILE A 17 -44.55 -44.53 -76.42
C ILE A 17 -43.52 -44.99 -75.27
N PHE A 18 -42.82 -44.08 -74.71
CA PHE A 18 -41.85 -44.39 -73.60
C PHE A 18 -42.57 -45.00 -72.37
N VAL A 19 -43.69 -44.40 -71.99
CA VAL A 19 -44.53 -44.88 -70.90
C VAL A 19 -45.13 -46.26 -71.25
N ALA A 20 -45.61 -46.47 -72.52
CA ALA A 20 -46.12 -47.73 -72.95
C ALA A 20 -45.04 -48.87 -72.93
N ILE A 21 -43.86 -48.56 -73.44
CA ILE A 21 -42.72 -49.45 -73.35
C ILE A 21 -42.39 -49.77 -71.92
N TRP A 22 -42.39 -48.76 -70.99
CA TRP A 22 -42.14 -48.96 -69.56
C TRP A 22 -43.19 -49.85 -68.90
N ILE A 23 -44.47 -49.79 -69.36
CA ILE A 23 -45.55 -50.61 -68.84
C ILE A 23 -45.42 -52.06 -69.34
N LEU A 24 -44.91 -52.26 -70.55
CA LEU A 24 -44.77 -53.58 -71.24
C LEU A 24 -43.47 -54.32 -70.78
N LEU A 25 -42.52 -53.64 -70.12
CA LEU A 25 -41.30 -54.26 -69.67
C LEU A 25 -41.58 -55.35 -68.62
N PRO A 26 -40.82 -56.48 -68.65
CA PRO A 26 -40.96 -57.55 -67.72
C PRO A 26 -40.67 -57.08 -66.26
N SER A 27 -41.45 -57.58 -65.30
CA SER A 27 -41.39 -57.17 -63.90
C SER A 27 -39.99 -57.23 -63.29
N ALA A 28 -39.16 -58.10 -63.86
CA ALA A 28 -37.74 -58.22 -63.44
C ALA A 28 -36.89 -56.96 -63.73
N VAL A 29 -37.09 -56.36 -64.91
CA VAL A 29 -36.37 -55.12 -65.33
C VAL A 29 -36.79 -53.90 -64.49
N ARG A 30 -38.14 -53.84 -64.23
CA ARG A 30 -38.61 -52.78 -63.30
C ARG A 30 -38.05 -52.86 -61.88
N ARG A 31 -37.89 -54.06 -61.40
CA ARG A 31 -37.27 -54.24 -60.08
C ARG A 31 -35.82 -53.83 -60.10
N PHE A 32 -35.06 -54.24 -61.14
CA PHE A 32 -33.67 -53.90 -61.28
C PHE A 32 -33.42 -52.39 -61.38
N THR A 33 -34.22 -51.66 -62.19
CA THR A 33 -34.11 -50.20 -62.30
C THR A 33 -34.45 -49.49 -61.01
N ARG A 34 -35.41 -50.03 -60.23
CA ARG A 34 -35.82 -49.48 -58.96
C ARG A 34 -34.72 -49.68 -57.88
N GLU A 35 -34.14 -50.83 -57.85
CA GLU A 35 -33.03 -51.17 -56.94
C GLU A 35 -31.76 -50.42 -57.30
N ALA A 36 -31.38 -50.32 -58.59
CA ALA A 36 -30.26 -49.57 -59.03
C ALA A 36 -30.41 -48.04 -58.78
N PHE A 37 -31.63 -47.52 -58.87
CA PHE A 37 -31.87 -46.11 -58.56
C PHE A 37 -31.74 -45.80 -57.05
N VAL A 38 -32.21 -46.67 -56.20
CA VAL A 38 -32.07 -46.54 -54.73
C VAL A 38 -30.59 -46.65 -54.33
N GLU A 39 -29.85 -47.59 -54.95
CA GLU A 39 -28.45 -47.80 -54.68
C GLU A 39 -27.58 -46.59 -55.15
N PHE A 40 -27.96 -45.94 -56.26
CA PHE A 40 -27.31 -44.72 -56.74
C PHE A 40 -27.50 -43.51 -55.82
N GLN A 41 -28.65 -43.45 -55.11
CA GLN A 41 -28.91 -42.37 -54.14
C GLN A 41 -28.26 -42.61 -52.78
N ALA A 42 -27.89 -43.87 -52.45
CA ALA A 42 -27.32 -44.23 -51.14
C ALA A 42 -26.07 -43.43 -50.79
N PRO A 43 -25.06 -43.23 -51.68
CA PRO A 43 -23.89 -42.43 -51.35
C PRO A 43 -24.18 -40.95 -51.06
N ALA A 44 -25.19 -40.36 -51.74
CA ALA A 44 -25.59 -38.97 -51.51
C ALA A 44 -26.24 -38.77 -50.13
N LEU A 45 -27.08 -39.74 -49.70
CA LEU A 45 -27.69 -39.70 -48.37
C LEU A 45 -26.66 -39.90 -47.25
N HIS A 46 -25.63 -40.73 -47.45
CA HIS A 46 -24.54 -40.92 -46.50
C HIS A 46 -23.68 -39.64 -46.37
N LEU A 47 -23.47 -38.90 -47.44
CA LEU A 47 -22.73 -37.61 -47.41
C LEU A 47 -23.53 -36.54 -46.65
N VAL A 48 -24.82 -36.48 -46.81
CA VAL A 48 -25.70 -35.53 -46.07
C VAL A 48 -25.73 -35.84 -44.57
N GLY A 49 -25.75 -37.14 -44.20
CA GLY A 49 -25.68 -37.58 -42.80
C GLY A 49 -24.36 -37.11 -42.16
N LYS A 50 -23.23 -37.42 -42.81
CA LYS A 50 -21.90 -37.04 -42.30
C LYS A 50 -21.69 -35.52 -42.21
N SER A 51 -22.24 -34.73 -43.10
CA SER A 51 -22.16 -33.27 -43.02
C SER A 51 -22.97 -32.70 -41.85
N ARG A 52 -24.09 -33.29 -41.50
CA ARG A 52 -24.87 -32.91 -40.29
C ARG A 52 -24.14 -33.29 -39.01
N ASP A 53 -23.54 -34.49 -38.95
CA ASP A 53 -22.78 -34.93 -37.78
C ASP A 53 -21.55 -34.06 -37.57
N LEU A 54 -20.85 -33.65 -38.63
CA LEU A 54 -19.76 -32.70 -38.57
C LEU A 54 -20.22 -31.32 -38.12
N ALA A 55 -21.31 -30.82 -38.60
CA ALA A 55 -21.87 -29.51 -38.20
C ALA A 55 -22.23 -29.50 -36.68
N THR A 56 -22.90 -30.55 -36.20
CA THR A 56 -23.22 -30.67 -34.77
C THR A 56 -21.98 -30.87 -33.87
N PHE A 57 -20.95 -31.55 -34.37
CA PHE A 57 -19.66 -31.70 -33.69
C PHE A 57 -18.95 -30.36 -33.55
N TRP A 58 -18.86 -29.59 -34.63
CA TRP A 58 -18.26 -28.26 -34.61
C TRP A 58 -19.02 -27.26 -33.72
N GLU A 59 -20.35 -27.30 -33.76
CA GLU A 59 -21.20 -26.47 -32.90
C GLU A 59 -20.99 -26.78 -31.41
N LYS A 60 -20.95 -28.06 -31.03
CA LYS A 60 -20.67 -28.46 -29.65
C LYS A 60 -19.25 -28.07 -29.23
N LYS A 61 -18.26 -28.21 -30.14
CA LYS A 61 -16.88 -27.89 -29.85
C LYS A 61 -16.69 -26.36 -29.69
N SER A 62 -17.31 -25.54 -30.54
CA SER A 62 -17.24 -24.09 -30.42
C SER A 62 -17.92 -23.57 -29.14
N ARG A 63 -19.08 -24.10 -28.77
CA ARG A 63 -19.73 -23.77 -27.51
C ARG A 63 -18.87 -24.12 -26.30
N SER A 64 -18.25 -25.29 -26.31
CA SER A 64 -17.33 -25.70 -25.24
C SER A 64 -16.12 -24.78 -25.11
N VAL A 65 -15.55 -24.31 -26.23
CA VAL A 65 -14.44 -23.36 -26.24
C VAL A 65 -14.88 -21.98 -25.72
N GLU A 66 -16.06 -21.52 -26.11
CA GLU A 66 -16.64 -20.26 -25.63
C GLU A 66 -16.93 -20.30 -24.13
N GLU A 67 -17.52 -21.42 -23.65
CA GLU A 67 -17.76 -21.64 -22.22
C GLU A 67 -16.46 -21.69 -21.42
N MET A 68 -15.42 -22.38 -21.91
CA MET A 68 -14.10 -22.37 -21.27
C MET A 68 -13.46 -20.99 -21.25
N ALA A 69 -13.59 -20.24 -22.35
CA ALA A 69 -13.08 -18.85 -22.41
C ALA A 69 -13.87 -17.91 -21.49
N ALA A 70 -15.19 -18.10 -21.35
CA ALA A 70 -16.00 -17.35 -20.39
C ALA A 70 -15.62 -17.69 -18.95
N ALA A 71 -15.52 -18.96 -18.61
CA ALA A 71 -15.08 -19.43 -17.29
C ALA A 71 -13.66 -18.92 -16.97
N GLY A 72 -12.74 -18.92 -17.93
CA GLY A 72 -11.40 -18.37 -17.78
C GLY A 72 -11.42 -16.87 -17.47
N ARG A 73 -12.25 -16.09 -18.15
CA ARG A 73 -12.41 -14.65 -17.86
C ARG A 73 -13.03 -14.39 -16.49
N ASP A 74 -14.02 -15.18 -16.10
CA ASP A 74 -14.66 -15.05 -14.79
C ASP A 74 -13.69 -15.44 -13.67
N LEU A 75 -12.91 -16.51 -13.86
CA LEU A 75 -11.86 -16.89 -12.92
C LEU A 75 -10.78 -15.79 -12.78
N ALA A 76 -10.36 -15.18 -13.90
CA ALA A 76 -9.42 -14.08 -13.90
C ALA A 76 -9.98 -12.86 -13.14
N ARG A 77 -11.27 -12.53 -13.32
CA ARG A 77 -11.93 -11.45 -12.55
C ARG A 77 -11.98 -11.74 -11.06
N VAL A 78 -12.34 -12.97 -10.70
CA VAL A 78 -12.39 -13.37 -9.29
C VAL A 78 -11.00 -13.33 -8.66
N ASN A 79 -9.97 -13.82 -9.35
CA ASN A 79 -8.61 -13.74 -8.87
C ASN A 79 -8.14 -12.30 -8.69
N ALA A 80 -8.36 -11.42 -9.66
CA ALA A 80 -8.03 -10.00 -9.54
C ALA A 80 -8.77 -9.34 -8.36
N ALA A 81 -10.04 -9.65 -8.15
CA ALA A 81 -10.81 -9.15 -7.02
C ALA A 81 -10.30 -9.68 -5.68
N LEU A 82 -9.85 -10.94 -5.63
CA LEU A 82 -9.24 -11.53 -4.43
C LEU A 82 -7.87 -10.92 -4.12
N GLU A 83 -7.03 -10.67 -5.13
CA GLU A 83 -5.74 -9.99 -4.98
C GLU A 83 -5.91 -8.57 -4.43
N LEU A 84 -6.89 -7.82 -4.95
CA LEU A 84 -7.22 -6.49 -4.42
C LEU A 84 -7.69 -6.54 -2.97
N LYS A 85 -8.53 -7.51 -2.61
CA LYS A 85 -8.98 -7.69 -1.22
C LYS A 85 -7.82 -8.10 -0.30
N LEU A 86 -6.93 -8.96 -0.78
CA LEU A 86 -5.75 -9.38 -0.01
C LEU A 86 -4.83 -8.20 0.25
N SER A 87 -4.54 -7.38 -0.77
CA SER A 87 -3.75 -6.16 -0.63
C SER A 87 -4.36 -5.19 0.38
N ALA A 88 -5.68 -4.94 0.27
CA ALA A 88 -6.39 -4.09 1.23
C ALA A 88 -6.34 -4.64 2.67
N TYR A 89 -6.46 -5.95 2.85
CA TYR A 89 -6.35 -6.60 4.16
C TYR A 89 -4.93 -6.46 4.75
N GLU A 90 -3.90 -6.62 3.91
CA GLU A 90 -2.52 -6.42 4.34
C GLU A 90 -2.24 -4.97 4.76
N ASP A 91 -2.83 -3.98 4.06
CA ASP A 91 -2.73 -2.57 4.43
C ASP A 91 -3.35 -2.30 5.81
N VAL A 92 -4.57 -2.78 6.04
CA VAL A 92 -5.25 -2.66 7.33
C VAL A 92 -4.46 -3.36 8.44
N ARG A 93 -3.89 -4.53 8.16
CA ARG A 93 -3.06 -5.26 9.12
C ARG A 93 -1.80 -4.47 9.47
N ARG A 94 -1.10 -3.88 8.48
CA ARG A 94 0.08 -3.02 8.71
C ARG A 94 -0.27 -1.79 9.54
N GLU A 95 -1.40 -1.13 9.24
CA GLU A 95 -1.90 0.00 10.02
C GLU A 95 -2.21 -0.41 11.47
N ASN A 96 -2.87 -1.54 11.68
CA ASN A 96 -3.20 -2.05 13.03
C ASN A 96 -1.96 -2.34 13.86
N VAL A 97 -0.92 -2.95 13.26
CA VAL A 97 0.37 -3.20 13.94
C VAL A 97 1.00 -1.87 14.37
N ARG A 98 1.04 -0.86 13.48
CA ARG A 98 1.60 0.47 13.80
C ARG A 98 0.83 1.17 14.91
N LEU A 99 -0.50 1.15 14.84
CA LEU A 99 -1.33 1.76 15.88
C LEU A 99 -1.12 1.09 17.24
N ARG A 100 -0.96 -0.24 17.28
CA ARG A 100 -0.61 -0.96 18.50
C ARG A 100 0.78 -0.59 19.04
N GLU A 101 1.77 -0.35 18.18
CA GLU A 101 3.09 0.11 18.61
C GLU A 101 3.00 1.49 19.27
N ILE A 102 2.25 2.42 18.69
CA ILE A 102 2.01 3.75 19.26
C ILE A 102 1.28 3.64 20.62
N ALA A 103 0.27 2.79 20.69
CA ALA A 103 -0.56 2.59 21.88
C ALA A 103 0.17 1.86 23.04
N ARG A 104 1.30 1.19 22.76
CA ARG A 104 2.09 0.50 23.81
C ARG A 104 2.77 1.44 24.79
N TYR A 105 2.96 2.71 24.43
CA TYR A 105 3.51 3.69 25.35
C TYR A 105 2.48 4.05 26.41
N ASN A 106 2.81 3.78 27.67
CA ASN A 106 1.99 4.20 28.79
C ASN A 106 2.22 5.69 29.03
N VAL A 107 1.36 6.52 28.44
CA VAL A 107 1.44 7.98 28.54
C VAL A 107 1.31 8.39 30.00
N PRO A 108 2.23 9.21 30.57
CA PRO A 108 2.08 9.70 31.92
C PRO A 108 0.75 10.43 32.10
N PRO A 109 0.10 10.33 33.28
CA PRO A 109 -1.25 10.87 33.51
C PRO A 109 -1.34 12.39 33.33
N GLU A 110 -0.22 13.08 33.29
CA GLU A 110 -0.09 14.53 33.09
C GLU A 110 -0.25 14.94 31.60
N TYR A 111 -0.27 13.97 30.68
CA TYR A 111 -0.34 14.21 29.24
C TYR A 111 -1.53 13.51 28.62
N LEU A 112 -2.16 14.17 27.63
CA LEU A 112 -3.09 13.57 26.70
C LEU A 112 -2.35 13.19 25.42
N SER A 113 -2.53 11.96 24.97
CA SER A 113 -1.97 11.48 23.71
C SER A 113 -2.93 11.73 22.54
N VAL A 114 -2.53 12.53 21.57
CA VAL A 114 -3.29 12.81 20.35
C VAL A 114 -2.57 12.18 19.16
N ILE A 115 -3.16 11.13 18.59
CA ILE A 115 -2.58 10.46 17.40
C ILE A 115 -2.81 11.36 16.19
N ALA A 116 -1.75 11.62 15.45
CA ALA A 116 -1.74 12.45 14.26
C ALA A 116 -1.06 11.75 13.07
N ARG A 117 -1.66 11.87 11.89
CA ARG A 117 -1.07 11.36 10.65
C ARG A 117 -0.13 12.41 10.05
N VAL A 118 1.02 12.00 9.53
CA VAL A 118 1.94 12.86 8.81
C VAL A 118 1.30 13.24 7.47
N ALA A 119 1.16 14.55 7.22
CA ALA A 119 0.55 15.09 6.00
C ALA A 119 1.56 15.24 4.88
N THR A 120 2.68 15.84 5.19
CA THR A 120 3.75 16.12 4.22
C THR A 120 5.09 16.27 4.92
N ARG A 121 6.15 16.19 4.12
CA ARG A 121 7.54 16.46 4.54
C ARG A 121 8.07 17.59 3.67
N ASP A 122 8.85 18.44 4.26
CA ASP A 122 9.56 19.49 3.48
C ASP A 122 10.60 18.82 2.58
N SER A 123 10.49 19.00 1.27
CA SER A 123 11.40 18.39 0.30
C SER A 123 12.83 18.96 0.38
N SER A 124 13.00 20.19 0.87
CA SER A 124 14.31 20.85 1.02
C SER A 124 15.05 20.43 2.29
N SER A 125 14.29 20.04 3.33
CA SER A 125 14.80 19.63 4.65
C SER A 125 13.98 18.50 5.25
N TRP A 126 13.63 17.50 4.42
CA TRP A 126 12.72 16.42 4.72
C TRP A 126 13.08 15.55 5.95
N TRP A 127 14.33 15.58 6.37
CA TRP A 127 14.79 14.93 7.61
C TRP A 127 14.75 15.84 8.83
N GLN A 128 14.33 17.09 8.69
CA GLN A 128 14.35 18.08 9.77
C GLN A 128 12.95 18.49 10.19
N ARG A 129 11.96 18.47 9.29
CA ARG A 129 10.60 18.92 9.58
C ARG A 129 9.53 18.05 8.93
N ILE A 130 8.43 17.87 9.64
CA ILE A 130 7.20 17.22 9.13
C ILE A 130 6.00 18.09 9.47
N VAL A 131 4.93 17.97 8.67
CA VAL A 131 3.61 18.54 8.95
C VAL A 131 2.66 17.42 9.30
N ILE A 132 1.93 17.58 10.39
CA ILE A 132 0.92 16.61 10.87
C ILE A 132 -0.49 17.16 10.70
N ARG A 133 -1.48 16.26 10.48
CA ARG A 133 -2.90 16.60 10.28
C ARG A 133 -3.65 16.71 11.61
N LYS A 134 -3.11 17.46 12.53
CA LYS A 134 -3.72 17.84 13.81
C LYS A 134 -3.25 19.24 14.17
N GLY A 135 -4.13 20.07 14.70
CA GLY A 135 -3.84 21.47 14.96
C GLY A 135 -4.47 21.97 16.24
N ARG A 136 -4.71 23.29 16.28
CA ARG A 136 -5.30 23.96 17.44
C ARG A 136 -6.68 23.41 17.80
N ASN A 137 -7.49 23.03 16.80
CA ASN A 137 -8.80 22.43 17.00
C ASN A 137 -8.75 21.08 17.73
N ASP A 138 -7.61 20.38 17.66
CA ASP A 138 -7.36 19.11 18.33
C ASP A 138 -6.65 19.29 19.70
N GLY A 139 -6.49 20.51 20.16
CA GLY A 139 -5.84 20.85 21.43
C GLY A 139 -4.31 20.87 21.36
N ILE A 140 -3.71 20.80 20.18
CA ILE A 140 -2.24 20.85 20.03
C ILE A 140 -1.74 22.27 20.34
N ARG A 141 -0.61 22.32 21.02
CA ARG A 141 0.06 23.58 21.42
C ARG A 141 1.50 23.61 20.91
N PRO A 142 2.07 24.79 20.64
CA PRO A 142 3.49 24.92 20.38
C PRO A 142 4.30 24.36 21.56
N GLY A 143 5.44 23.73 21.25
CA GLY A 143 6.29 23.10 22.25
C GLY A 143 5.90 21.65 22.61
N ALA A 144 4.71 21.17 22.22
CA ALA A 144 4.26 19.82 22.56
C ALA A 144 5.23 18.73 22.01
N PRO A 145 5.60 17.73 22.84
CA PRO A 145 6.42 16.59 22.39
C PRO A 145 5.70 15.75 21.36
N VAL A 146 6.44 15.28 20.38
CA VAL A 146 5.96 14.33 19.37
C VAL A 146 6.75 13.04 19.52
N VAL A 147 6.03 11.92 19.70
CA VAL A 147 6.63 10.62 19.99
C VAL A 147 6.05 9.53 19.06
N PHE A 148 6.78 8.44 18.93
CA PHE A 148 6.29 7.18 18.36
C PHE A 148 6.57 6.06 19.40
N GLY A 149 5.52 5.58 20.05
CA GLY A 149 5.69 4.75 21.23
C GLY A 149 6.46 5.52 22.32
N ASN A 150 7.55 4.95 22.81
CA ASN A 150 8.44 5.59 23.78
C ASN A 150 9.63 6.34 23.15
N ILE A 151 9.64 6.53 21.83
CA ILE A 151 10.71 7.16 21.08
C ILE A 151 10.34 8.61 20.76
N VAL A 152 11.23 9.55 21.06
CA VAL A 152 11.06 10.95 20.67
C VAL A 152 11.28 11.12 19.18
N VAL A 153 10.28 11.68 18.51
CA VAL A 153 10.34 12.05 17.09
C VAL A 153 10.76 13.50 16.91
N GLY A 154 10.23 14.38 17.75
CA GLY A 154 10.50 15.81 17.66
C GLY A 154 9.65 16.65 18.61
N ARG A 155 9.46 17.92 18.24
CA ARG A 155 8.66 18.89 18.99
C ARG A 155 7.85 19.76 18.04
N VAL A 156 6.60 20.05 18.40
CA VAL A 156 5.74 21.01 17.66
C VAL A 156 6.32 22.42 17.75
N THR A 157 6.51 23.06 16.60
CA THR A 157 6.99 24.46 16.51
C THR A 157 5.87 25.41 16.16
N THR A 158 5.14 25.14 15.09
CA THR A 158 4.06 26.03 14.62
C THR A 158 2.73 25.25 14.64
N VAL A 159 1.66 25.90 15.12
CA VAL A 159 0.33 25.30 15.18
C VAL A 159 -0.65 26.15 14.38
N HIS A 160 -1.24 25.56 13.34
CA HIS A 160 -2.34 26.10 12.56
C HIS A 160 -3.69 25.56 13.08
N LEU A 161 -4.79 25.88 12.44
CA LEU A 161 -6.12 25.42 12.86
C LEU A 161 -6.28 23.90 12.81
N THR A 162 -5.86 23.25 11.72
CA THR A 162 -6.04 21.81 11.45
C THR A 162 -4.73 21.04 11.23
N THR A 163 -3.59 21.74 11.19
CA THR A 163 -2.27 21.16 10.96
C THR A 163 -1.26 21.74 11.94
N SER A 164 -0.14 21.05 12.13
CA SER A 164 0.98 21.57 12.91
C SER A 164 2.31 21.16 12.28
N GLU A 165 3.32 22.01 12.43
CA GLU A 165 4.68 21.73 12.02
C GLU A 165 5.46 21.16 13.20
N VAL A 166 6.29 20.16 12.92
CA VAL A 166 7.10 19.45 13.91
C VAL A 166 8.55 19.49 13.47
N ASP A 167 9.43 20.04 14.30
CA ASP A 167 10.85 19.90 14.16
C ASP A 167 11.29 18.53 14.71
N LEU A 168 11.95 17.74 13.86
CA LEU A 168 12.47 16.43 14.23
C LEU A 168 13.70 16.57 15.13
N VAL A 169 14.06 15.48 15.82
CA VAL A 169 15.27 15.42 16.68
C VAL A 169 16.53 15.83 15.93
N THR A 170 16.57 15.66 14.64
CA THR A 170 17.68 16.01 13.74
C THR A 170 17.67 17.48 13.28
N SER A 171 16.59 18.22 13.55
CA SER A 171 16.48 19.65 13.18
C SER A 171 17.42 20.50 14.00
N PRO A 172 18.14 21.47 13.42
CA PRO A 172 18.98 22.43 14.15
C PRO A 172 18.24 23.21 15.23
N GLY A 173 16.91 23.39 15.07
CA GLY A 173 16.05 24.02 16.07
C GLY A 173 15.69 23.14 17.26
N PHE A 174 15.93 21.83 17.16
CA PHE A 174 15.62 20.90 18.24
C PHE A 174 16.67 20.94 19.35
N ARG A 175 16.21 21.07 20.59
CA ARG A 175 17.04 21.01 21.81
C ARG A 175 16.30 20.25 22.88
N CYS A 176 17.00 19.33 23.57
CA CYS A 176 16.47 18.54 24.67
C CYS A 176 17.54 18.20 25.67
N THR A 177 17.18 18.16 26.94
CA THR A 177 18.02 17.62 28.02
C THR A 177 17.79 16.13 28.15
N ALA A 178 18.89 15.38 28.24
CA ALA A 178 18.89 13.93 28.30
C ALA A 178 19.92 13.42 29.31
N TYR A 179 19.92 12.12 29.55
CA TYR A 179 20.98 11.40 30.26
C TYR A 179 21.32 10.13 29.49
N LEU A 180 22.50 9.59 29.78
CA LEU A 180 22.96 8.36 29.14
C LEU A 180 22.59 7.16 30.01
N GLU A 181 22.03 6.13 29.35
CA GLU A 181 21.76 4.87 30.03
C GLU A 181 23.08 4.23 30.52
N GLY A 182 23.12 3.80 31.77
CA GLY A 182 24.35 3.26 32.40
C GLY A 182 25.24 4.31 33.06
N ASP A 183 24.89 5.59 33.03
CA ASP A 183 25.53 6.59 33.87
C ASP A 183 24.94 6.55 35.29
N GLU A 184 25.73 6.08 36.26
CA GLU A 184 25.27 5.90 37.64
C GLU A 184 24.74 7.20 38.27
N GLN A 185 25.27 8.34 37.85
CA GLN A 185 24.89 9.66 38.35
C GLN A 185 23.77 10.32 37.57
N ASN A 186 23.27 9.72 36.44
CA ASN A 186 22.28 10.28 35.54
C ASN A 186 22.59 11.75 35.17
N ARG A 187 23.85 12.04 34.84
CA ARG A 187 24.32 13.40 34.53
C ARG A 187 23.64 13.90 33.26
N ILE A 188 23.32 15.20 33.25
CA ILE A 188 22.62 15.82 32.19
C ILE A 188 23.53 16.05 30.99
N VAL A 189 23.10 15.56 29.82
CA VAL A 189 23.69 15.87 28.51
C VAL A 189 22.72 16.69 27.69
N LEU A 190 23.24 17.45 26.73
CA LEU A 190 22.43 18.26 25.81
C LEU A 190 22.36 17.58 24.44
N VAL A 191 21.15 17.42 23.95
CA VAL A 191 20.89 16.89 22.59
C VAL A 191 20.41 18.04 21.71
N HIS A 192 21.04 18.21 20.58
CA HIS A 192 20.61 19.18 19.55
C HIS A 192 20.78 18.58 18.15
N GLY A 193 19.88 18.97 17.24
CA GLY A 193 19.99 18.57 15.84
C GLY A 193 21.15 19.24 15.14
N VAL A 194 21.66 18.62 14.11
CA VAL A 194 22.77 19.11 13.32
C VAL A 194 22.31 19.45 11.91
N ALA A 195 22.60 20.63 11.42
CA ALA A 195 22.40 20.95 10.02
C ALA A 195 23.30 20.05 9.17
N SER A 196 22.73 19.10 8.47
CA SER A 196 23.45 18.21 7.57
C SER A 196 23.14 18.63 6.12
N ASN A 197 24.17 19.01 5.38
CA ASN A 197 24.09 19.30 3.96
C ASN A 197 24.32 18.06 3.08
N SER A 198 24.43 16.87 3.70
CA SER A 198 24.80 15.65 3.00
C SER A 198 23.60 14.70 2.88
N LEU A 199 23.58 13.95 1.79
CA LEU A 199 22.71 12.78 1.54
C LEU A 199 22.89 11.63 2.56
N GLY A 200 23.51 11.91 3.71
CA GLY A 200 23.75 10.93 4.77
C GLY A 200 22.58 10.77 5.74
N THR A 201 22.69 9.77 6.60
CA THR A 201 21.73 9.49 7.68
C THR A 201 21.58 10.73 8.58
N ALA A 202 20.34 11.16 8.81
CA ALA A 202 20.05 12.29 9.69
C ALA A 202 20.52 11.97 11.13
N LYS A 203 21.40 12.78 11.69
CA LYS A 203 21.95 12.62 13.02
C LYS A 203 21.69 13.85 13.88
N ALA A 204 21.66 13.66 15.17
CA ALA A 204 21.73 14.74 16.12
C ALA A 204 23.10 14.68 16.84
N ARG A 205 23.41 15.68 17.66
CA ARG A 205 24.64 15.76 18.44
C ARG A 205 24.28 15.73 19.92
N VAL A 206 25.04 14.97 20.67
CA VAL A 206 25.03 14.97 22.14
C VAL A 206 26.27 15.65 22.62
N SER A 207 26.13 16.72 23.39
CA SER A 207 27.21 17.49 23.99
C SER A 207 27.15 17.40 25.52
N VAL A 208 28.24 17.80 26.16
CA VAL A 208 28.40 17.75 27.63
C VAL A 208 28.46 16.32 28.15
N ILE A 209 28.99 15.38 27.37
CA ILE A 209 29.24 14.01 27.86
C ILE A 209 30.46 14.03 28.79
N PRO A 210 30.33 13.56 30.05
CA PRO A 210 31.46 13.47 30.97
C PRO A 210 32.53 12.51 30.44
N ARG A 211 33.81 12.82 30.65
CA ARG A 211 34.94 12.01 30.16
C ARG A 211 35.04 10.64 30.85
N ASP A 212 34.61 10.57 32.09
CA ASP A 212 34.59 9.34 32.90
C ASP A 212 33.42 8.41 32.53
N TYR A 213 32.53 8.83 31.60
CA TYR A 213 31.51 7.94 31.07
C TYR A 213 32.16 6.91 30.15
N SER A 214 32.08 5.64 30.52
CA SER A 214 32.49 4.54 29.66
C SER A 214 31.25 3.84 29.11
N MET A 215 31.25 3.66 27.80
CA MET A 215 30.14 2.93 27.14
C MET A 215 30.14 1.47 27.62
N PRO A 216 28.95 0.91 27.90
CA PRO A 216 28.84 -0.53 28.18
C PRO A 216 29.43 -1.35 27.04
N ALA A 217 30.30 -2.31 27.35
CA ALA A 217 30.95 -3.13 26.33
C ALA A 217 29.89 -3.90 25.52
N GLY A 218 29.90 -3.72 24.19
CA GLY A 218 29.06 -4.48 23.26
C GLY A 218 27.62 -3.98 23.07
N GLN A 219 27.20 -2.89 23.72
CA GLN A 219 25.86 -2.30 23.48
C GLN A 219 25.99 -0.79 23.24
N PRO A 220 25.23 -0.25 22.25
CA PRO A 220 25.20 1.19 22.05
C PRO A 220 24.51 1.86 23.25
N ALA A 221 25.12 2.93 23.79
CA ALA A 221 24.53 3.69 24.88
C ALA A 221 23.24 4.39 24.41
N ARG A 222 22.12 4.11 25.07
CA ARG A 222 20.85 4.78 24.83
C ARG A 222 20.83 6.15 25.49
N VAL A 223 20.24 7.11 24.81
CA VAL A 223 20.05 8.48 25.28
C VAL A 223 18.57 8.66 25.63
N LEU A 224 18.30 9.00 26.91
CA LEU A 224 16.96 9.08 27.46
C LEU A 224 16.67 10.50 27.94
N THR A 225 15.42 10.96 27.78
CA THR A 225 14.99 12.30 28.25
C THR A 225 14.97 12.37 29.77
N THR A 226 15.37 13.51 30.33
CA THR A 226 15.39 13.73 31.79
C THR A 226 14.02 14.11 32.36
N GLY A 227 13.10 14.66 31.55
CA GLY A 227 11.87 15.31 32.02
C GLY A 227 12.10 16.74 32.52
N MET A 228 13.34 17.21 32.60
CA MET A 228 13.64 18.58 33.02
C MET A 228 13.23 19.58 31.93
N GLY A 229 12.68 20.71 32.33
CA GLY A 229 12.16 21.73 31.42
C GLY A 229 10.67 21.56 31.08
N GLY A 230 10.00 20.52 31.60
CA GLY A 230 8.53 20.34 31.52
C GLY A 230 7.96 20.09 30.10
N VAL A 231 8.83 19.96 29.09
CA VAL A 231 8.40 19.73 27.70
C VAL A 231 8.28 18.25 27.43
N PHE A 232 9.35 17.48 27.64
CA PHE A 232 9.36 16.05 27.41
C PHE A 232 9.15 15.26 28.69
N PRO A 233 8.28 14.24 28.72
CA PRO A 233 8.26 13.28 29.81
C PRO A 233 9.65 12.65 30.02
N SER A 234 9.94 12.23 31.23
CA SER A 234 11.19 11.51 31.52
C SER A 234 11.19 10.11 30.88
N ARG A 235 12.40 9.57 30.64
CA ARG A 235 12.63 8.18 30.19
C ARG A 235 12.14 7.88 28.75
N LEU A 236 11.90 8.89 27.92
CA LEU A 236 11.70 8.68 26.49
C LEU A 236 13.04 8.46 25.79
N THR A 237 13.11 7.54 24.85
CA THR A 237 14.31 7.23 24.09
C THR A 237 14.50 8.22 22.94
N LEU A 238 15.62 8.91 22.86
CA LEU A 238 16.00 9.78 21.76
C LEU A 238 16.71 8.99 20.65
N GLY A 239 17.64 8.13 21.02
CA GLY A 239 18.47 7.37 20.10
C GLY A 239 19.62 6.67 20.81
N ASN A 240 20.56 6.23 20.00
CA ASN A 240 21.78 5.58 20.44
C ASN A 240 23.01 6.43 20.08
N LEU A 241 24.02 6.44 20.90
CA LEU A 241 25.29 7.08 20.56
C LEU A 241 25.99 6.29 19.46
N ASP A 242 26.48 7.01 18.44
CA ASP A 242 27.24 6.45 17.31
C ASP A 242 28.74 6.46 17.63
N GLY A 243 29.16 5.65 18.59
CA GLY A 243 30.55 5.55 19.03
C GLY A 243 31.12 6.86 19.58
N MET A 244 32.23 6.78 20.31
CA MET A 244 32.94 7.97 20.81
C MET A 244 33.89 8.58 19.75
N THR A 245 33.48 8.69 18.49
CA THR A 245 34.43 8.98 17.40
C THR A 245 34.77 10.46 17.22
N TYR A 246 34.02 11.36 17.84
CA TYR A 246 34.29 12.79 17.76
C TYR A 246 34.35 13.44 19.13
N ALA A 247 35.43 13.17 19.83
CA ALA A 247 35.79 13.99 20.97
C ALA A 247 36.33 15.34 20.47
N THR A 248 35.45 16.24 20.09
CA THR A 248 35.83 17.65 20.06
C THR A 248 36.01 18.03 21.52
N GLN A 249 37.28 18.08 21.96
CA GLN A 249 37.62 18.33 23.35
C GLN A 249 37.38 19.80 23.66
N VAL A 250 36.21 20.15 24.14
CA VAL A 250 35.95 21.44 24.75
C VAL A 250 35.99 21.25 26.27
N GLY A 251 37.15 21.48 26.87
CA GLY A 251 37.33 21.33 28.32
C GLY A 251 37.23 19.88 28.80
N ASN A 252 36.46 19.64 29.86
CA ASN A 252 36.27 18.32 30.52
C ASN A 252 35.10 17.50 29.91
N PHE A 253 34.51 17.91 28.80
CA PHE A 253 33.37 17.26 28.19
C PHE A 253 33.72 16.76 26.79
N SER A 254 33.01 15.72 26.39
CA SER A 254 33.09 15.14 25.06
C SER A 254 31.78 15.35 24.31
N GLU A 255 31.84 15.27 23.00
CA GLU A 255 30.67 15.27 22.12
C GLU A 255 30.60 13.97 21.34
N SER A 256 29.39 13.52 21.02
CA SER A 256 29.16 12.36 20.19
C SER A 256 27.96 12.57 19.26
N LEU A 257 27.89 11.80 18.20
CA LEU A 257 26.70 11.77 17.34
C LEU A 257 25.63 10.85 17.91
N LEU A 258 24.38 11.23 17.74
CA LEU A 258 23.20 10.44 18.09
C LEU A 258 22.54 9.96 16.81
N VAL A 259 22.34 8.66 16.71
CA VAL A 259 21.49 8.05 15.69
C VAL A 259 20.11 7.86 16.31
N PRO A 260 19.05 8.47 15.74
CA PRO A 260 17.69 8.31 16.26
C PRO A 260 17.28 6.84 16.28
N SER A 261 16.55 6.42 17.33
CA SER A 261 16.11 5.02 17.51
C SER A 261 15.06 4.59 16.50
N ARG A 262 14.42 5.51 15.83
CA ARG A 262 13.42 5.25 14.79
C ARG A 262 13.88 5.87 13.50
N ASP A 263 13.60 5.16 12.40
CA ASP A 263 13.72 5.72 11.06
C ASP A 263 12.72 6.87 10.88
N LEU A 264 13.23 8.09 10.92
CA LEU A 264 12.41 9.30 10.80
C LEU A 264 11.87 9.51 9.37
N TYR A 265 12.39 8.75 8.39
CA TYR A 265 11.96 8.87 6.99
C TYR A 265 10.61 8.19 6.72
N ASN A 266 10.29 7.13 7.43
CA ASN A 266 9.12 6.29 7.18
C ASN A 266 7.98 6.50 8.19
N LEU A 267 7.98 7.63 8.91
CA LEU A 267 6.90 7.95 9.84
C LEU A 267 5.62 8.29 9.08
N GLN A 268 4.54 7.58 9.37
CA GLN A 268 3.20 7.83 8.83
C GLN A 268 2.24 8.37 9.89
N GLU A 269 2.32 7.85 11.11
CA GLU A 269 1.60 8.30 12.27
C GLU A 269 2.55 8.60 13.41
N VAL A 270 2.18 9.58 14.23
CA VAL A 270 2.90 9.98 15.45
C VAL A 270 1.89 10.30 16.55
N SER A 271 2.31 10.30 17.79
CA SER A 271 1.53 10.74 18.94
C SER A 271 2.06 12.08 19.44
N VAL A 272 1.17 13.06 19.58
CA VAL A 272 1.49 14.35 20.19
C VAL A 272 1.06 14.30 21.65
N LEU A 273 1.99 14.56 22.58
CA LEU A 273 1.72 14.59 24.01
C LEU A 273 1.34 16.01 24.41
N VAL A 274 0.06 16.23 24.71
CA VAL A 274 -0.45 17.53 25.14
C VAL A 274 -0.51 17.54 26.67
N PRO A 275 0.19 18.46 27.37
CA PRO A 275 0.11 18.55 28.82
C PRO A 275 -1.29 18.94 29.26
N LEU A 276 -1.85 18.22 30.23
CA LEU A 276 -3.19 18.46 30.77
C LEU A 276 -3.21 19.69 31.71
N LEU A 277 -2.11 19.96 32.40
CA LEU A 277 -1.98 21.10 33.27
C LEU A 277 -1.19 22.20 32.55
N GLN A 278 -1.73 23.41 32.52
CA GLN A 278 -0.95 24.58 32.16
C GLN A 278 0.07 24.84 33.25
N ASN A 279 1.35 24.94 32.90
CA ASN A 279 2.33 25.50 33.83
C ASN A 279 1.87 26.90 34.26
N PRO A 280 1.73 27.18 35.56
CA PRO A 280 1.24 28.50 36.01
C PRO A 280 2.08 29.70 35.51
N GLY A 281 3.34 29.45 35.13
CA GLY A 281 4.25 30.45 34.58
C GLY A 281 3.95 30.91 33.15
N GLU A 282 3.34 30.05 32.29
CA GLU A 282 2.99 30.46 30.91
C GLU A 282 1.73 31.32 30.87
N ALA A 283 0.80 31.14 31.82
CA ALA A 283 -0.39 31.96 31.93
C ALA A 283 -0.07 33.43 32.28
N LEU A 284 1.03 33.68 32.96
CA LEU A 284 1.48 35.04 33.32
C LEU A 284 2.16 35.75 32.13
N MET A 285 2.77 35.03 31.20
CA MET A 285 3.41 35.67 30.03
C MET A 285 2.45 35.97 28.88
N GLN A 286 1.27 35.36 28.84
CA GLN A 286 0.22 35.68 27.86
C GLN A 286 -0.66 36.87 28.28
N GLY A 287 -0.65 37.26 29.53
CA GLY A 287 -1.43 38.41 30.05
C GLY A 287 -0.86 39.77 29.63
N ASP A 288 0.45 39.87 29.34
CA ASP A 288 1.13 41.13 29.06
C ASP A 288 1.11 41.57 27.58
N GLN A 289 0.48 40.82 26.68
CA GLN A 289 0.41 41.18 25.24
C GLN A 289 -0.91 41.86 24.84
N PHE A 290 -1.81 42.15 25.79
CA PHE A 290 -3.08 42.83 25.56
C PHE A 290 -3.29 44.04 26.47
N GLN A 291 -2.28 44.86 26.62
CA GLN A 291 -2.44 46.28 27.08
C GLN A 291 -1.81 47.25 26.08
#